data_7183c1cdc9ab7dd8d5aaef0cc3a7e283
#
_entry.id   7183c1cdc9ab7dd8d5aaef0cc3a7e283
#
_cell.length_a   1.000
_cell.length_b   1.000
_cell.length_c   1.000
_cell.angle_alpha   90.00
_cell.angle_beta   90.00
_cell.angle_gamma   90.00
#
_symmetry.space_group_name_H-M   'P 1'
#
loop_
_entity.id
_entity.type
_entity.pdbx_description
1 polymer ?
#
loop_
_entity_poly.entity_id
_entity_poly.type
_entity_poly.pdbx_seq_one_letter_code
_entity_poly.pdbx_strand_id
1 'polypeptide(L)'
;MKVEIICPLYNAEKYIEKLHNNIKKQKNVDFSVRYLLTESKDNTETILKNKKIRHDKIKKSAFSHSLTRENAARTSKADIVVFITQDVEIEDENWLYYLVKDIISGEVSATYSRQITKFNNLEKYTREKNYPEISKIVSKEDIDTLGLKTFFFSDAASAIDKKVFEKLNYYDGKRLPISEDMYIAYKLITNGYKIKYCSDSIVYHSHDFKLRELYDRYKLTGKFFKQNSYLDQYGTNSTGGSLAKYVLKRSIEEKNIKAIIRFPFDMGARFIGMKVGKYGR
;
A
#
# COMPACT_ATOMS: atom_id res chain seq x y z
N MET A 1 -7.84 6.04 -21.85
CA MET A 1 -6.56 5.55 -21.30
C MET A 1 -6.72 4.09 -20.90
N LYS A 2 -5.73 3.27 -21.21
CA LYS A 2 -5.70 1.84 -20.82
C LYS A 2 -5.13 1.69 -19.41
N VAL A 3 -5.72 0.80 -18.63
CA VAL A 3 -5.29 0.52 -17.25
C VAL A 3 -4.78 -0.92 -17.14
N GLU A 4 -3.67 -1.16 -16.44
CA GLU A 4 -3.22 -2.49 -16.08
C GLU A 4 -3.13 -2.65 -14.57
N ILE A 5 -3.90 -3.60 -14.03
CA ILE A 5 -3.81 -4.00 -12.62
C ILE A 5 -2.69 -5.02 -12.46
N ILE A 6 -1.72 -4.73 -11.62
CA ILE A 6 -0.56 -5.56 -11.32
C ILE A 6 -0.68 -6.06 -9.88
N CYS A 7 -0.77 -7.39 -9.74
CA CYS A 7 -0.95 -8.03 -8.44
C CYS A 7 0.12 -9.11 -8.20
N PRO A 8 1.10 -8.88 -7.34
CA PRO A 8 2.00 -9.92 -6.87
C PRO A 8 1.27 -10.96 -6.01
N LEU A 9 1.57 -12.25 -6.23
CA LEU A 9 0.98 -13.37 -5.52
C LEU A 9 2.08 -14.21 -4.85
N TYR A 10 1.83 -14.62 -3.61
CA TYR A 10 2.64 -15.58 -2.86
C TYR A 10 1.79 -16.32 -1.82
N ASN A 11 1.64 -17.63 -1.94
CA ASN A 11 0.76 -18.45 -1.09
C ASN A 11 -0.64 -17.81 -0.98
N ALA A 12 -1.28 -17.57 -2.14
CA ALA A 12 -2.51 -16.80 -2.28
C ALA A 12 -3.77 -17.66 -2.45
N GLU A 13 -3.72 -18.97 -2.20
CA GLU A 13 -4.86 -19.88 -2.42
C GLU A 13 -6.16 -19.41 -1.78
N LYS A 14 -6.06 -18.75 -0.61
CA LYS A 14 -7.24 -18.23 0.14
C LYS A 14 -7.86 -16.99 -0.48
N TYR A 15 -7.13 -16.27 -1.33
CA TYR A 15 -7.51 -14.94 -1.80
C TYR A 15 -7.82 -14.88 -3.28
N ILE A 16 -7.03 -15.60 -4.11
CA ILE A 16 -6.95 -15.35 -5.55
C ILE A 16 -8.28 -15.53 -6.27
N GLU A 17 -9.10 -16.50 -5.90
CA GLU A 17 -10.36 -16.74 -6.56
C GLU A 17 -11.36 -15.59 -6.35
N LYS A 18 -11.54 -15.18 -5.08
CA LYS A 18 -12.43 -14.07 -4.71
C LYS A 18 -11.93 -12.76 -5.32
N LEU A 19 -10.63 -12.49 -5.20
CA LEU A 19 -10.01 -11.29 -5.75
C LEU A 19 -10.20 -11.19 -7.26
N HIS A 20 -9.90 -12.27 -8.01
CA HIS A 20 -10.05 -12.30 -9.45
C HIS A 20 -11.49 -12.07 -9.89
N ASN A 21 -12.45 -12.73 -9.23
CA ASN A 21 -13.88 -12.59 -9.54
C ASN A 21 -14.36 -11.15 -9.30
N ASN A 22 -13.89 -10.48 -8.24
CA ASN A 22 -14.27 -9.11 -7.93
C ASN A 22 -13.60 -8.08 -8.86
N ILE A 23 -12.36 -8.33 -9.26
CA ILE A 23 -11.70 -7.50 -10.29
C ILE A 23 -12.47 -7.61 -11.62
N LYS A 24 -12.89 -8.79 -12.03
CA LYS A 24 -13.65 -8.97 -13.28
C LYS A 24 -15.00 -8.24 -13.33
N LYS A 25 -15.56 -7.91 -12.19
CA LYS A 25 -16.83 -7.15 -12.10
C LYS A 25 -16.63 -5.65 -12.25
N GLN A 26 -15.38 -5.15 -12.31
CA GLN A 26 -15.13 -3.72 -12.40
C GLN A 26 -15.70 -3.14 -13.69
N LYS A 27 -16.33 -1.96 -13.58
CA LYS A 27 -17.06 -1.27 -14.66
C LYS A 27 -16.42 0.09 -14.96
N ASN A 28 -16.83 0.67 -16.09
CA ASN A 28 -16.51 2.06 -16.48
C ASN A 28 -15.01 2.34 -16.74
N VAL A 29 -14.18 1.30 -16.84
CA VAL A 29 -12.75 1.41 -17.17
C VAL A 29 -12.34 0.26 -18.07
N ASP A 30 -11.60 0.56 -19.15
CA ASP A 30 -10.94 -0.47 -19.96
C ASP A 30 -9.64 -0.91 -19.27
N PHE A 31 -9.56 -2.16 -18.84
CA PHE A 31 -8.42 -2.64 -18.06
C PHE A 31 -8.00 -4.08 -18.41
N SER A 32 -6.77 -4.37 -18.08
CA SER A 32 -6.20 -5.72 -18.05
C SER A 32 -5.68 -6.05 -16.64
N VAL A 33 -5.49 -7.34 -16.37
CA VAL A 33 -4.94 -7.81 -15.09
C VAL A 33 -3.71 -8.65 -15.35
N ARG A 34 -2.63 -8.38 -14.63
CA ARG A 34 -1.39 -9.12 -14.65
C ARG A 34 -1.06 -9.64 -13.24
N TYR A 35 -1.11 -10.95 -13.09
CA TYR A 35 -0.71 -11.62 -11.85
C TYR A 35 0.75 -12.04 -11.94
N LEU A 36 1.50 -11.79 -10.87
CA LEU A 36 2.92 -12.08 -10.75
C LEU A 36 3.11 -13.14 -9.66
N LEU A 37 3.06 -14.42 -10.03
CA LEU A 37 3.14 -15.53 -9.10
C LEU A 37 4.58 -15.79 -8.66
N THR A 38 4.90 -15.45 -7.41
CA THR A 38 6.13 -15.90 -6.76
C THR A 38 6.01 -17.39 -6.42
N GLU A 39 7.09 -18.15 -6.56
CA GLU A 39 7.16 -19.57 -6.20
C GLU A 39 6.45 -19.84 -4.87
N SER A 40 5.29 -20.47 -4.95
CA SER A 40 4.38 -20.74 -3.83
C SER A 40 4.40 -22.22 -3.48
N LYS A 41 4.08 -22.55 -2.22
CA LYS A 41 4.03 -23.94 -1.73
C LYS A 41 2.59 -24.46 -1.56
N ASP A 42 1.60 -23.57 -1.73
CA ASP A 42 0.17 -23.87 -1.63
C ASP A 42 -0.45 -24.13 -3.01
N ASN A 43 -1.77 -24.21 -3.07
CA ASN A 43 -2.49 -24.51 -4.30
C ASN A 43 -2.68 -23.29 -5.24
N THR A 44 -2.02 -22.15 -4.98
CA THR A 44 -2.19 -20.91 -5.78
C THR A 44 -2.02 -21.17 -7.28
N GLU A 45 -0.93 -21.83 -7.69
CA GLU A 45 -0.65 -22.08 -9.10
C GLU A 45 -1.70 -23.02 -9.74
N THR A 46 -2.13 -24.05 -9.01
CA THR A 46 -3.16 -24.99 -9.44
C THR A 46 -4.49 -24.26 -9.69
N ILE A 47 -4.89 -23.37 -8.78
CA ILE A 47 -6.11 -22.56 -8.93
C ILE A 47 -6.02 -21.67 -10.18
N LEU A 48 -4.90 -20.98 -10.38
CA LEU A 48 -4.69 -20.13 -11.55
C LEU A 48 -4.79 -20.91 -12.85
N LYS A 49 -4.17 -22.09 -12.94
CA LYS A 49 -4.20 -22.97 -14.13
C LYS A 49 -5.62 -23.49 -14.39
N ASN A 50 -6.29 -24.01 -13.38
CA ASN A 50 -7.64 -24.58 -13.53
C ASN A 50 -8.66 -23.53 -13.99
N LYS A 51 -8.51 -22.30 -13.52
CA LYS A 51 -9.36 -21.16 -13.93
C LYS A 51 -8.87 -20.43 -15.18
N LYS A 52 -7.81 -20.93 -15.83
CA LYS A 52 -7.19 -20.31 -17.02
C LYS A 52 -6.80 -18.83 -16.80
N ILE A 53 -6.40 -18.49 -15.57
CA ILE A 53 -5.95 -17.14 -15.22
C ILE A 53 -4.48 -17.01 -15.64
N ARG A 54 -4.21 -16.08 -16.57
CA ARG A 54 -2.86 -15.80 -17.04
C ARG A 54 -2.03 -15.19 -15.91
N HIS A 55 -0.80 -15.68 -15.74
CA HIS A 55 0.14 -15.18 -14.75
C HIS A 55 1.59 -15.36 -15.20
N ASP A 56 2.47 -14.49 -14.74
CA ASP A 56 3.90 -14.61 -14.91
C ASP A 56 4.53 -15.20 -13.64
N LYS A 57 5.54 -16.07 -13.79
CA LYS A 57 6.23 -16.69 -12.66
C LYS A 57 7.46 -15.89 -12.24
N ILE A 58 7.66 -15.78 -10.93
CA ILE A 58 8.79 -15.11 -10.30
C ILE A 58 9.47 -16.06 -9.34
N LYS A 59 10.80 -16.21 -9.44
CA LYS A 59 11.58 -16.93 -8.44
C LYS A 59 11.51 -16.21 -7.10
N LYS A 60 11.41 -16.96 -6.00
CA LYS A 60 11.35 -16.38 -4.65
C LYS A 60 12.55 -15.47 -4.34
N SER A 61 13.74 -15.84 -4.80
CA SER A 61 14.97 -15.02 -4.65
C SER A 61 14.92 -13.69 -5.43
N ALA A 62 14.15 -13.63 -6.52
CA ALA A 62 14.01 -12.43 -7.34
C ALA A 62 12.93 -11.47 -6.83
N PHE A 63 12.01 -11.95 -5.98
CA PHE A 63 10.93 -11.10 -5.47
C PHE A 63 11.45 -9.92 -4.64
N SER A 64 10.86 -8.76 -4.89
CA SER A 64 11.00 -7.55 -4.08
C SER A 64 9.74 -6.71 -4.27
N HIS A 65 9.24 -6.07 -3.22
CA HIS A 65 8.06 -5.22 -3.35
C HIS A 65 8.24 -4.14 -4.41
N SER A 66 9.36 -3.47 -4.44
CA SER A 66 9.67 -2.44 -5.44
C SER A 66 10.01 -3.02 -6.81
N LEU A 67 11.03 -3.90 -6.90
CA LEU A 67 11.53 -4.38 -8.20
C LEU A 67 10.51 -5.21 -8.97
N THR A 68 9.70 -5.98 -8.28
CA THR A 68 8.63 -6.77 -8.91
C THR A 68 7.60 -5.86 -9.58
N ARG A 69 7.16 -4.80 -8.89
CA ARG A 69 6.24 -3.78 -9.45
C ARG A 69 6.92 -2.96 -10.56
N GLU A 70 8.16 -2.53 -10.36
CA GLU A 70 8.93 -1.78 -11.36
C GLU A 70 9.06 -2.56 -12.67
N ASN A 71 9.50 -3.82 -12.62
CA ASN A 71 9.68 -4.65 -13.81
C ASN A 71 8.35 -4.87 -14.54
N ALA A 72 7.27 -5.07 -13.83
CA ALA A 72 5.95 -5.19 -14.43
C ALA A 72 5.50 -3.87 -15.08
N ALA A 73 5.69 -2.74 -14.40
CA ALA A 73 5.34 -1.43 -14.94
C ALA A 73 6.20 -1.06 -16.18
N ARG A 74 7.49 -1.37 -16.18
CA ARG A 74 8.38 -1.13 -17.35
C ARG A 74 7.91 -1.86 -18.60
N THR A 75 7.38 -3.06 -18.44
CA THR A 75 6.90 -3.89 -19.57
C THR A 75 5.43 -3.71 -19.89
N SER A 76 4.70 -2.96 -19.08
CA SER A 76 3.28 -2.61 -19.30
C SER A 76 3.12 -1.71 -20.53
N LYS A 77 2.04 -1.95 -21.29
CA LYS A 77 1.61 -1.08 -22.41
C LYS A 77 0.43 -0.19 -22.04
N ALA A 78 0.06 -0.17 -20.76
CA ALA A 78 -1.03 0.65 -20.25
C ALA A 78 -0.58 2.10 -20.04
N ASP A 79 -1.52 3.02 -19.99
CA ASP A 79 -1.29 4.43 -19.65
C ASP A 79 -1.23 4.64 -18.14
N ILE A 80 -1.98 3.81 -17.39
CA ILE A 80 -2.03 3.84 -15.92
C ILE A 80 -1.72 2.45 -15.40
N VAL A 81 -0.80 2.34 -14.44
CA VAL A 81 -0.55 1.11 -13.70
C VAL A 81 -1.23 1.18 -12.33
N VAL A 82 -1.93 0.11 -11.98
CA VAL A 82 -2.61 -0.03 -10.69
C VAL A 82 -1.92 -1.15 -9.93
N PHE A 83 -1.46 -0.87 -8.71
CA PHE A 83 -0.90 -1.86 -7.82
C PHE A 83 -1.93 -2.29 -6.78
N ILE A 84 -2.05 -3.58 -6.58
CA ILE A 84 -2.84 -4.16 -5.49
C ILE A 84 -2.06 -5.27 -4.80
N THR A 85 -2.37 -5.54 -3.53
CA THR A 85 -1.93 -6.75 -2.83
C THR A 85 -2.99 -7.85 -2.93
N GLN A 86 -2.55 -9.10 -2.80
CA GLN A 86 -3.42 -10.28 -2.98
C GLN A 86 -4.56 -10.39 -1.95
N ASP A 87 -4.42 -9.73 -0.81
CA ASP A 87 -5.28 -9.82 0.37
C ASP A 87 -6.25 -8.63 0.51
N VAL A 88 -6.34 -7.78 -0.51
CA VAL A 88 -7.41 -6.79 -0.58
C VAL A 88 -8.71 -7.43 -1.04
N GLU A 89 -9.83 -7.04 -0.43
CA GLU A 89 -11.16 -7.40 -0.90
C GLU A 89 -11.82 -6.16 -1.51
N ILE A 90 -12.27 -6.28 -2.76
CA ILE A 90 -12.94 -5.23 -3.53
C ILE A 90 -14.41 -5.61 -3.64
N GLU A 91 -15.32 -4.83 -3.09
CA GLU A 91 -16.75 -5.14 -3.13
C GLU A 91 -17.52 -4.25 -4.11
N ASP A 92 -17.07 -3.00 -4.31
CA ASP A 92 -17.69 -2.06 -5.23
C ASP A 92 -17.23 -2.31 -6.68
N GLU A 93 -18.18 -2.44 -7.59
CA GLU A 93 -17.92 -2.63 -9.03
C GLU A 93 -17.38 -1.35 -9.72
N ASN A 94 -17.40 -0.20 -9.06
CA ASN A 94 -16.82 1.07 -9.53
C ASN A 94 -15.51 1.44 -8.82
N TRP A 95 -14.98 0.56 -7.98
CA TRP A 95 -13.74 0.83 -7.24
C TRP A 95 -12.61 1.32 -8.15
N LEU A 96 -12.38 0.62 -9.28
CA LEU A 96 -11.31 0.98 -10.20
C LEU A 96 -11.55 2.34 -10.85
N TYR A 97 -12.79 2.63 -11.24
CA TYR A 97 -13.16 3.94 -11.79
C TYR A 97 -12.86 5.07 -10.79
N TYR A 98 -13.29 4.93 -9.54
CA TYR A 98 -13.00 5.93 -8.50
C TYR A 98 -11.50 6.10 -8.25
N LEU A 99 -10.71 5.03 -8.41
CA LEU A 99 -9.28 5.08 -8.22
C LEU A 99 -8.57 5.85 -9.36
N VAL A 100 -9.00 5.68 -10.62
CA VAL A 100 -8.23 6.18 -11.78
C VAL A 100 -8.80 7.43 -12.44
N LYS A 101 -10.05 7.82 -12.16
CA LYS A 101 -10.74 8.93 -12.84
C LYS A 101 -9.96 10.25 -12.82
N ASP A 102 -9.33 10.57 -11.69
CA ASP A 102 -8.61 11.83 -11.50
C ASP A 102 -7.20 11.81 -12.15
N ILE A 103 -6.64 10.63 -12.40
CA ILE A 103 -5.45 10.48 -13.26
C ILE A 103 -5.88 10.63 -14.74
N ILE A 104 -7.00 10.03 -15.11
CA ILE A 104 -7.53 10.12 -16.49
C ILE A 104 -7.85 11.58 -16.85
N SER A 105 -8.38 12.37 -15.93
CA SER A 105 -8.65 13.81 -16.12
C SER A 105 -7.38 14.67 -16.10
N GLY A 106 -6.23 14.14 -15.68
CA GLY A 106 -4.99 14.90 -15.54
C GLY A 106 -4.91 15.78 -14.28
N GLU A 107 -5.85 15.64 -13.34
CA GLU A 107 -5.86 16.40 -12.08
C GLU A 107 -4.69 16.04 -11.17
N VAL A 108 -4.34 14.73 -11.12
CA VAL A 108 -3.26 14.18 -10.30
C VAL A 108 -2.47 13.12 -11.07
N SER A 109 -1.28 12.78 -10.59
CA SER A 109 -0.41 11.77 -11.22
C SER A 109 -0.42 10.43 -10.50
N ALA A 110 -0.92 10.37 -9.28
CA ALA A 110 -1.07 9.13 -8.54
C ALA A 110 -2.26 9.21 -7.57
N THR A 111 -2.83 8.06 -7.27
CA THR A 111 -3.97 7.92 -6.37
C THR A 111 -3.83 6.67 -5.51
N TYR A 112 -4.50 6.64 -4.35
CA TYR A 112 -4.61 5.43 -3.55
C TYR A 112 -5.97 5.33 -2.88
N SER A 113 -6.43 4.09 -2.68
CA SER A 113 -7.73 3.75 -2.15
C SER A 113 -7.82 3.93 -0.63
N ARG A 114 -9.03 4.16 -0.16
CA ARG A 114 -9.41 4.02 1.24
C ARG A 114 -9.32 2.57 1.66
N GLN A 115 -8.55 2.31 2.71
CA GLN A 115 -8.43 0.98 3.29
C GLN A 115 -9.20 0.90 4.60
N ILE A 116 -10.15 -0.02 4.67
CA ILE A 116 -10.89 -0.34 5.90
C ILE A 116 -10.61 -1.79 6.31
N THR A 117 -10.86 -2.13 7.56
CA THR A 117 -10.68 -3.50 8.06
C THR A 117 -11.99 -4.09 8.52
N LYS A 118 -12.13 -5.41 8.35
CA LYS A 118 -13.23 -6.21 8.89
C LYS A 118 -12.98 -6.67 10.33
N PHE A 119 -11.76 -6.45 10.85
CA PHE A 119 -11.39 -6.86 12.20
C PHE A 119 -11.62 -5.73 13.22
N ASN A 120 -12.11 -6.09 14.40
CA ASN A 120 -12.27 -5.16 15.51
C ASN A 120 -11.03 -5.22 16.44
N ASN A 121 -9.87 -4.85 15.88
CA ASN A 121 -8.58 -4.83 16.57
C ASN A 121 -7.93 -3.44 16.46
N LEU A 122 -6.68 -3.27 16.92
CA LEU A 122 -5.95 -1.99 16.85
C LEU A 122 -5.76 -1.45 15.43
N GLU A 123 -5.71 -2.33 14.42
CA GLU A 123 -5.59 -1.91 13.03
C GLU A 123 -6.84 -1.15 12.54
N LYS A 124 -8.03 -1.41 13.10
CA LYS A 124 -9.25 -0.63 12.84
C LYS A 124 -9.00 0.85 13.06
N TYR A 125 -8.52 1.21 14.23
CA TYR A 125 -8.28 2.60 14.61
C TYR A 125 -7.10 3.23 13.87
N THR A 126 -6.08 2.42 13.55
CA THR A 126 -4.96 2.84 12.70
C THR A 126 -5.44 3.22 11.30
N ARG A 127 -6.31 2.40 10.70
CA ARG A 127 -6.87 2.67 9.38
C ARG A 127 -7.84 3.84 9.40
N GLU A 128 -8.73 3.91 10.38
CA GLU A 128 -9.65 5.03 10.59
C GLU A 128 -8.89 6.38 10.59
N LYS A 129 -7.75 6.46 11.29
CA LYS A 129 -6.92 7.66 11.33
C LYS A 129 -6.23 7.98 10.02
N ASN A 130 -5.74 6.96 9.32
CA ASN A 130 -4.93 7.13 8.11
C ASN A 130 -5.77 7.25 6.84
N TYR A 131 -7.01 6.76 6.85
CA TYR A 131 -7.92 6.70 5.72
C TYR A 131 -9.29 7.30 6.08
N PRO A 132 -9.37 8.62 6.29
CA PRO A 132 -10.62 9.32 6.64
C PRO A 132 -11.66 9.22 5.51
N GLU A 133 -12.90 9.66 5.80
CA GLU A 133 -14.02 9.59 4.85
C GLU A 133 -13.98 10.65 3.75
N ILE A 134 -13.03 11.58 3.82
CA ILE A 134 -12.93 12.71 2.91
C ILE A 134 -11.66 12.55 2.08
N SER A 135 -11.80 12.59 0.77
CA SER A 135 -10.68 12.58 -0.18
C SER A 135 -9.80 13.82 -0.01
N LYS A 136 -8.50 13.66 -0.28
CA LYS A 136 -7.53 14.75 -0.17
C LYS A 136 -6.50 14.66 -1.29
N ILE A 137 -6.20 15.79 -1.91
CA ILE A 137 -5.04 15.94 -2.78
C ILE A 137 -3.90 16.50 -1.93
N VAL A 138 -2.71 15.99 -2.12
CA VAL A 138 -1.47 16.49 -1.53
C VAL A 138 -0.46 16.81 -2.63
N SER A 139 0.33 17.84 -2.39
CA SER A 139 1.30 18.40 -3.30
C SER A 139 2.56 18.83 -2.55
N LYS A 140 3.53 19.43 -3.26
CA LYS A 140 4.77 19.94 -2.67
C LYS A 140 4.51 21.05 -1.64
N GLU A 141 3.47 21.85 -1.85
CA GLU A 141 3.08 22.98 -0.98
C GLU A 141 2.58 22.48 0.41
N ASP A 142 2.19 21.22 0.52
CA ASP A 142 1.74 20.63 1.79
C ASP A 142 2.89 20.14 2.69
N ILE A 143 4.14 20.16 2.21
CA ILE A 143 5.29 19.60 2.95
C ILE A 143 5.48 20.29 4.29
N ASP A 144 5.41 21.62 4.32
CA ASP A 144 5.66 22.40 5.55
C ASP A 144 4.61 22.16 6.62
N THR A 145 3.36 21.86 6.21
CA THR A 145 2.24 21.63 7.14
C THR A 145 2.07 20.18 7.54
N LEU A 146 2.25 19.24 6.61
CA LEU A 146 2.01 17.82 6.81
C LEU A 146 3.28 17.03 7.14
N GLY A 147 4.44 17.58 6.82
CA GLY A 147 5.73 16.91 7.01
C GLY A 147 5.76 15.54 6.32
N LEU A 148 6.18 14.51 7.04
CA LEU A 148 6.27 13.15 6.51
C LEU A 148 4.94 12.59 5.98
N LYS A 149 3.80 13.08 6.47
CA LYS A 149 2.47 12.63 6.00
C LYS A 149 2.17 13.03 4.56
N THR A 150 2.86 14.01 4.02
CA THR A 150 2.76 14.38 2.61
C THR A 150 3.14 13.21 1.68
N PHE A 151 4.01 12.32 2.16
CA PHE A 151 4.48 11.15 1.42
C PHE A 151 3.73 9.86 1.79
N PHE A 152 2.57 9.99 2.45
CA PHE A 152 1.73 8.84 2.73
C PHE A 152 1.07 8.34 1.44
N PHE A 153 1.33 7.09 1.11
CA PHE A 153 0.83 6.39 -0.07
C PHE A 153 0.73 4.90 0.24
N SER A 154 -0.03 4.13 -0.52
CA SER A 154 -0.11 2.70 -0.24
C SER A 154 -0.36 1.86 -1.48
N ASP A 155 0.64 1.09 -1.87
CA ASP A 155 0.61 0.13 -2.97
C ASP A 155 -0.22 -1.14 -2.66
N ALA A 156 -0.94 -1.14 -1.54
CA ALA A 156 -1.97 -2.16 -1.30
C ALA A 156 -3.19 -1.97 -2.22
N ALA A 157 -3.47 -0.71 -2.63
CA ALA A 157 -4.42 -0.36 -3.69
C ALA A 157 -4.11 1.07 -4.16
N SER A 158 -3.32 1.22 -5.21
CA SER A 158 -2.87 2.49 -5.75
C SER A 158 -2.89 2.51 -7.28
N ALA A 159 -2.86 3.71 -7.86
CA ALA A 159 -2.68 3.92 -9.29
C ALA A 159 -1.66 5.02 -9.55
N ILE A 160 -0.89 4.88 -10.61
CA ILE A 160 0.14 5.86 -11.02
C ILE A 160 0.07 6.04 -12.53
N ASP A 161 0.11 7.29 -13.01
CA ASP A 161 0.36 7.61 -14.41
C ASP A 161 1.69 7.00 -14.84
N LYS A 162 1.65 6.11 -15.83
CA LYS A 162 2.84 5.34 -16.22
C LYS A 162 3.93 6.23 -16.81
N LYS A 163 3.59 7.29 -17.55
CA LYS A 163 4.58 8.22 -18.13
C LYS A 163 5.30 9.00 -17.03
N VAL A 164 4.56 9.42 -16.00
CA VAL A 164 5.16 10.08 -14.83
C VAL A 164 6.06 9.10 -14.06
N PHE A 165 5.60 7.88 -13.83
CA PHE A 165 6.37 6.84 -13.15
C PHE A 165 7.69 6.51 -13.89
N GLU A 166 7.63 6.42 -15.22
CA GLU A 166 8.78 6.23 -16.10
C GLU A 166 9.75 7.42 -16.04
N LYS A 167 9.23 8.64 -16.16
CA LYS A 167 10.03 9.88 -16.07
C LYS A 167 10.77 9.99 -14.73
N LEU A 168 10.18 9.49 -13.67
CA LEU A 168 10.79 9.40 -12.34
C LEU A 168 11.75 8.21 -12.20
N ASN A 169 11.99 7.43 -13.25
CA ASN A 169 12.77 6.19 -13.18
C ASN A 169 12.25 5.20 -12.14
N TYR A 170 10.93 5.09 -12.00
CA TYR A 170 10.24 4.12 -11.13
C TYR A 170 10.79 4.14 -9.69
N TYR A 171 11.20 3.00 -9.15
CA TYR A 171 11.87 2.88 -7.84
C TYR A 171 13.40 2.93 -7.94
N ASP A 172 13.97 3.43 -9.06
CA ASP A 172 15.42 3.55 -9.35
C ASP A 172 16.18 2.21 -9.33
N GLY A 173 15.51 1.11 -9.64
CA GLY A 173 16.10 -0.23 -9.56
C GLY A 173 16.45 -0.66 -8.12
N LYS A 174 15.95 0.03 -7.11
CA LYS A 174 16.24 -0.26 -5.69
C LYS A 174 15.42 -1.44 -5.19
N ARG A 175 16.06 -2.36 -4.50
CA ARG A 175 15.41 -3.44 -3.78
C ARG A 175 14.93 -2.94 -2.41
N LEU A 176 13.71 -2.43 -2.37
CA LEU A 176 13.07 -1.97 -1.13
C LEU A 176 12.21 -3.10 -0.56
N PRO A 177 12.50 -3.59 0.64
CA PRO A 177 11.74 -4.67 1.24
C PRO A 177 10.42 -4.20 1.87
N ILE A 178 10.29 -2.89 2.10
CA ILE A 178 9.11 -2.22 2.66
C ILE A 178 9.17 -0.72 2.34
N SER A 179 8.03 -0.05 2.41
CA SER A 179 7.88 1.41 2.23
C SER A 179 8.32 1.92 0.84
N GLU A 180 8.26 1.05 -0.17
CA GLU A 180 8.41 1.42 -1.57
C GLU A 180 7.38 2.45 -2.02
N ASP A 181 6.18 2.37 -1.43
CA ASP A 181 5.08 3.32 -1.61
C ASP A 181 5.46 4.73 -1.11
N MET A 182 6.02 4.86 0.09
CA MET A 182 6.54 6.14 0.59
C MET A 182 7.70 6.66 -0.27
N TYR A 183 8.55 5.77 -0.77
CA TYR A 183 9.67 6.14 -1.63
C TYR A 183 9.19 6.79 -2.93
N ILE A 184 8.22 6.19 -3.61
CA ILE A 184 7.69 6.77 -4.85
C ILE A 184 6.86 8.03 -4.58
N ALA A 185 6.10 8.08 -3.49
CA ALA A 185 5.37 9.28 -3.10
C ALA A 185 6.30 10.46 -2.85
N TYR A 186 7.44 10.24 -2.18
CA TYR A 186 8.47 11.27 -2.02
C TYR A 186 8.96 11.77 -3.38
N LYS A 187 9.27 10.89 -4.32
CA LYS A 187 9.71 11.28 -5.66
C LYS A 187 8.64 12.06 -6.42
N LEU A 188 7.38 11.62 -6.37
CA LEU A 188 6.26 12.31 -6.98
C LEU A 188 6.14 13.74 -6.45
N ILE A 189 5.99 13.89 -5.15
CA ILE A 189 5.75 15.18 -4.49
C ILE A 189 6.92 16.14 -4.69
N THR A 190 8.16 15.69 -4.47
CA THR A 190 9.35 16.57 -4.60
C THR A 190 9.62 17.01 -6.04
N ASN A 191 9.11 16.26 -7.03
CA ASN A 191 9.16 16.65 -8.45
C ASN A 191 7.90 17.42 -8.93
N GLY A 192 7.04 17.89 -8.00
CA GLY A 192 5.91 18.77 -8.31
C GLY A 192 4.65 18.03 -8.80
N TYR A 193 4.60 16.70 -8.70
CA TYR A 193 3.40 15.93 -8.99
C TYR A 193 2.47 15.89 -7.78
N LYS A 194 1.16 15.72 -8.05
CA LYS A 194 0.11 15.64 -7.03
C LYS A 194 -0.31 14.18 -6.81
N ILE A 195 -0.63 13.86 -5.57
CA ILE A 195 -1.19 12.56 -5.16
C ILE A 195 -2.57 12.78 -4.56
N LYS A 196 -3.56 11.95 -4.92
CA LYS A 196 -4.90 11.99 -4.32
C LYS A 196 -5.18 10.73 -3.51
N TYR A 197 -5.59 10.92 -2.29
CA TYR A 197 -6.30 9.93 -1.51
C TYR A 197 -7.76 9.90 -1.97
N CYS A 198 -8.27 8.74 -2.37
CA CYS A 198 -9.63 8.55 -2.88
C CYS A 198 -10.50 7.84 -1.84
N SER A 199 -11.33 8.59 -1.12
CA SER A 199 -12.23 8.02 -0.09
C SER A 199 -13.32 7.13 -0.66
N ASP A 200 -13.76 7.38 -1.92
CA ASP A 200 -14.79 6.60 -2.60
C ASP A 200 -14.27 5.29 -3.17
N SER A 201 -12.96 5.20 -3.43
CA SER A 201 -12.30 3.96 -3.86
C SER A 201 -11.96 3.11 -2.64
N ILE A 202 -12.85 2.20 -2.24
CA ILE A 202 -12.74 1.45 -0.98
C ILE A 202 -12.25 0.03 -1.21
N VAL A 203 -11.27 -0.40 -0.40
CA VAL A 203 -10.85 -1.80 -0.29
C VAL A 203 -10.85 -2.23 1.18
N TYR A 204 -11.24 -3.48 1.43
CA TYR A 204 -11.00 -4.11 2.73
C TYR A 204 -9.62 -4.75 2.72
N HIS A 205 -8.79 -4.32 3.67
CA HIS A 205 -7.44 -4.82 3.82
C HIS A 205 -7.20 -5.07 5.31
N SER A 206 -7.43 -6.30 5.76
CA SER A 206 -7.54 -6.66 7.17
C SER A 206 -6.33 -7.47 7.62
N HIS A 207 -5.68 -7.01 8.69
CA HIS A 207 -4.55 -7.69 9.30
C HIS A 207 -4.79 -7.94 10.79
N ASP A 208 -4.31 -9.07 11.27
CA ASP A 208 -4.23 -9.39 12.70
C ASP A 208 -2.79 -9.82 13.01
N PHE A 209 -1.91 -8.84 13.07
CA PHE A 209 -0.49 -9.08 13.28
C PHE A 209 -0.18 -9.62 14.68
N LYS A 210 0.67 -10.64 14.77
CA LYS A 210 1.31 -11.04 16.01
C LYS A 210 2.38 -10.01 16.40
N LEU A 211 2.72 -9.93 17.69
CA LEU A 211 3.73 -8.98 18.19
C LEU A 211 5.08 -9.13 17.46
N ARG A 212 5.48 -10.36 17.16
CA ARG A 212 6.71 -10.65 16.43
C ARG A 212 6.67 -10.08 15.01
N GLU A 213 5.54 -10.24 14.32
CA GLU A 213 5.35 -9.71 12.96
C GLU A 213 5.38 -8.18 12.95
N LEU A 214 4.78 -7.53 13.95
CA LEU A 214 4.86 -6.09 14.14
C LEU A 214 6.30 -5.64 14.36
N TYR A 215 7.02 -6.31 15.26
CA TYR A 215 8.43 -6.02 15.51
C TYR A 215 9.27 -6.13 14.23
N ASP A 216 9.17 -7.26 13.52
CA ASP A 216 9.95 -7.51 12.31
C ASP A 216 9.61 -6.50 11.20
N ARG A 217 8.33 -6.17 11.02
CA ARG A 217 7.86 -5.14 10.08
C ARG A 217 8.46 -3.76 10.41
N TYR A 218 8.37 -3.34 11.66
CA TYR A 218 8.91 -2.04 12.08
C TYR A 218 10.45 -2.00 12.09
N LYS A 219 11.11 -3.13 12.30
CA LYS A 219 12.56 -3.25 12.10
C LYS A 219 12.95 -3.00 10.64
N LEU A 220 12.20 -3.55 9.68
CA LEU A 220 12.40 -3.27 8.25
C LEU A 220 12.13 -1.79 7.94
N THR A 221 11.05 -1.22 8.49
CA THR A 221 10.74 0.22 8.34
C THR A 221 11.88 1.09 8.91
N GLY A 222 12.44 0.73 10.07
CA GLY A 222 13.60 1.42 10.62
C GLY A 222 14.82 1.37 9.70
N LYS A 223 15.10 0.21 9.08
CA LYS A 223 16.16 0.07 8.07
C LYS A 223 15.90 0.95 6.85
N PHE A 224 14.64 1.03 6.39
CA PHE A 224 14.27 1.92 5.30
C PHE A 224 14.59 3.38 5.64
N PHE A 225 14.24 3.88 6.83
CA PHE A 225 14.59 5.25 7.25
C PHE A 225 16.10 5.44 7.42
N LYS A 226 16.85 4.42 7.88
CA LYS A 226 18.32 4.48 7.92
C LYS A 226 18.92 4.68 6.53
N GLN A 227 18.40 3.98 5.53
CA GLN A 227 18.85 4.07 4.14
C GLN A 227 18.36 5.34 3.42
N ASN A 228 17.28 5.95 3.90
CA ASN A 228 16.64 7.13 3.33
C ASN A 228 16.55 8.25 4.38
N SER A 229 17.69 8.56 5.03
CA SER A 229 17.77 9.49 6.17
C SER A 229 17.34 10.93 5.82
N TYR A 230 17.31 11.29 4.54
CA TYR A 230 16.75 12.55 4.05
C TYR A 230 15.26 12.72 4.40
N LEU A 231 14.54 11.63 4.71
CA LEU A 231 13.15 11.70 5.18
C LEU A 231 13.02 12.18 6.64
N ASP A 232 14.10 12.15 7.43
CA ASP A 232 14.06 12.52 8.84
C ASP A 232 13.73 14.01 9.07
N GLN A 233 14.11 14.88 8.12
CA GLN A 233 13.80 16.30 8.16
C GLN A 233 12.30 16.60 8.19
N TYR A 234 11.45 15.67 7.78
CA TYR A 234 9.99 15.83 7.69
C TYR A 234 9.24 15.36 8.95
N GLY A 235 9.92 15.08 10.05
CA GLY A 235 9.30 14.89 11.36
C GLY A 235 8.70 13.51 11.61
N THR A 236 9.52 12.47 11.57
CA THR A 236 9.11 11.06 11.77
C THR A 236 8.49 10.77 13.15
N ASN A 237 8.97 11.42 14.22
CA ASN A 237 8.56 11.12 15.60
C ASN A 237 7.18 11.68 15.98
N SER A 238 6.81 12.87 15.51
CA SER A 238 5.52 13.51 15.82
C SER A 238 4.33 12.76 15.23
N THR A 239 4.53 12.15 14.07
CA THR A 239 3.49 11.37 13.35
C THR A 239 3.12 10.10 14.13
N GLY A 240 4.11 9.36 14.65
CA GLY A 240 3.87 8.14 15.42
C GLY A 240 3.15 8.41 16.76
N GLY A 241 3.53 9.46 17.50
CA GLY A 241 2.88 9.84 18.75
C GLY A 241 1.43 10.25 18.57
N SER A 242 1.11 11.02 17.53
CA SER A 242 -0.27 11.42 17.20
C SER A 242 -1.15 10.21 16.86
N LEU A 243 -0.62 9.23 16.13
CA LEU A 243 -1.34 8.00 15.81
C LEU A 243 -1.61 7.16 17.06
N ALA A 244 -0.62 6.95 17.92
CA ALA A 244 -0.76 6.19 19.16
C ALA A 244 -1.83 6.81 20.08
N LYS A 245 -1.81 8.13 20.26
CA LYS A 245 -2.82 8.86 21.05
C LYS A 245 -4.23 8.66 20.48
N TYR A 246 -4.38 8.74 19.17
CA TYR A 246 -5.67 8.53 18.51
C TYR A 246 -6.20 7.11 18.72
N VAL A 247 -5.35 6.09 18.46
CA VAL A 247 -5.70 4.67 18.60
C VAL A 247 -6.16 4.36 20.02
N LEU A 248 -5.43 4.84 21.04
CA LEU A 248 -5.80 4.62 22.43
C LEU A 248 -7.13 5.30 22.78
N LYS A 249 -7.31 6.58 22.38
CA LYS A 249 -8.55 7.33 22.61
C LYS A 249 -9.75 6.60 22.02
N ARG A 250 -9.67 6.19 20.75
CA ARG A 250 -10.77 5.50 20.07
C ARG A 250 -11.07 4.13 20.68
N SER A 251 -10.04 3.38 21.10
CA SER A 251 -10.21 2.10 21.80
C SER A 251 -10.97 2.25 23.10
N ILE A 252 -10.73 3.33 23.84
CA ILE A 252 -11.44 3.65 25.10
C ILE A 252 -12.89 4.07 24.81
N GLU A 253 -13.11 4.98 23.86
CA GLU A 253 -14.45 5.44 23.46
C GLU A 253 -15.36 4.29 23.05
N GLU A 254 -14.83 3.32 22.28
CA GLU A 254 -15.58 2.14 21.85
C GLU A 254 -15.60 1.00 22.88
N LYS A 255 -15.01 1.21 24.07
CA LYS A 255 -14.89 0.19 25.14
C LYS A 255 -14.31 -1.13 24.65
N ASN A 256 -13.36 -1.07 23.70
CA ASN A 256 -12.70 -2.24 23.16
C ASN A 256 -11.58 -2.71 24.09
N ILE A 257 -11.96 -3.47 25.13
CA ILE A 257 -11.03 -3.93 26.18
C ILE A 257 -9.85 -4.72 25.60
N LYS A 258 -10.09 -5.56 24.59
CA LYS A 258 -9.01 -6.33 23.94
C LYS A 258 -7.97 -5.41 23.31
N ALA A 259 -8.42 -4.37 22.61
CA ALA A 259 -7.53 -3.39 21.99
C ALA A 259 -6.77 -2.57 23.06
N ILE A 260 -7.43 -2.17 24.14
CA ILE A 260 -6.83 -1.40 25.25
C ILE A 260 -5.68 -2.23 25.89
N ILE A 261 -5.94 -3.49 26.22
CA ILE A 261 -4.92 -4.37 26.84
C ILE A 261 -3.77 -4.63 25.85
N ARG A 262 -4.07 -4.83 24.59
CA ARG A 262 -3.09 -5.09 23.54
C ARG A 262 -2.21 -3.89 23.19
N PHE A 263 -2.74 -2.68 23.33
CA PHE A 263 -2.14 -1.42 22.89
C PHE A 263 -0.66 -1.22 23.35
N PRO A 264 -0.30 -1.33 24.64
CA PRO A 264 1.07 -1.10 25.08
C PRO A 264 2.06 -2.08 24.44
N PHE A 265 1.66 -3.33 24.25
CA PHE A 265 2.51 -4.36 23.63
C PHE A 265 2.75 -4.10 22.15
N ASP A 266 1.70 -3.73 21.42
CA ASP A 266 1.79 -3.37 20.00
C ASP A 266 2.66 -2.12 19.81
N MET A 267 2.47 -1.08 20.64
CA MET A 267 3.28 0.13 20.57
C MET A 267 4.74 -0.15 20.95
N GLY A 268 4.98 -0.98 21.95
CA GLY A 268 6.32 -1.44 22.33
C GLY A 268 7.02 -2.19 21.19
N ALA A 269 6.35 -3.15 20.58
CA ALA A 269 6.90 -3.91 19.44
C ALA A 269 7.25 -2.99 18.25
N ARG A 270 6.37 -2.06 17.91
CA ARG A 270 6.59 -1.05 16.85
C ARG A 270 7.77 -0.16 17.17
N PHE A 271 7.82 0.40 18.39
CA PHE A 271 8.89 1.30 18.81
C PHE A 271 10.25 0.61 18.84
N ILE A 272 10.35 -0.55 19.50
CA ILE A 272 11.60 -1.30 19.61
C ILE A 272 12.07 -1.75 18.22
N GLY A 273 11.16 -2.30 17.40
CA GLY A 273 11.47 -2.68 16.01
C GLY A 273 12.05 -1.52 15.22
N MET A 274 11.38 -0.35 15.24
CA MET A 274 11.84 0.86 14.56
C MET A 274 13.24 1.29 15.01
N LYS A 275 13.48 1.34 16.32
CA LYS A 275 14.77 1.73 16.89
C LYS A 275 15.88 0.75 16.50
N VAL A 276 15.62 -0.56 16.64
CA VAL A 276 16.60 -1.59 16.26
C VAL A 276 16.90 -1.53 14.75
N GLY A 277 15.89 -1.31 13.91
CA GLY A 277 16.09 -1.18 12.47
C GLY A 277 16.90 0.05 12.09
N LYS A 278 16.63 1.20 12.72
CA LYS A 278 17.25 2.48 12.39
C LYS A 278 18.67 2.65 12.97
N TYR A 279 18.88 2.21 14.20
CA TYR A 279 20.13 2.45 14.95
C TYR A 279 20.91 1.17 15.29
N GLY A 280 20.33 -0.01 15.10
CA GLY A 280 21.04 -1.28 15.27
C GLY A 280 22.17 -1.46 14.23
N ARG A 281 23.20 -2.23 14.67
CA ARG A 281 24.35 -2.61 13.84
C ARG A 281 23.96 -3.63 12.78
#